data_51b1e21a38f6bbeaa207794656f6a6e7
#
_entry.id   51b1e21a38f6bbeaa207794656f6a6e7
#
_cell.length_a   1.000
_cell.length_b   1.000
_cell.length_c   1.000
_cell.angle_alpha   90.00
_cell.angle_beta   90.00
_cell.angle_gamma   90.00
#
_symmetry.space_group_name_H-M   'P 1'
#
loop_
_entity.id
_entity.type
_entity.pdbx_description
1 polymer ?
#
loop_
_entity_poly.entity_id
_entity_poly.type
_entity_poly.pdbx_seq_one_letter_code
_entity_poly.pdbx_strand_id
1 'polypeptide(L)'
;MDKIAKIAVWGFRWAPPFAQGLVRDLRVRWALEEAGQPYEVRLLAAEERGSAAYRRHQPFGQVPACEVDGQGLFESGAIVHRIAEGSAALMPAEAPARAEVTTWMFAALNTVEPPIWNLLEMDLIHAGEDWVKLRRPAVVETVQARLQVLAAWLEGRDYLAGRFSAADILMVTTLRFIRHTDLVTGFPAMERYQRRCEARLAFQKSLAAQMADYARNEPLAA
;
A
#
# COMPACT_ATOMS: atom_id res chain seq x y z
N MET A 1 -22.01 -17.94 17.47
CA MET A 1 -21.28 -16.66 17.50
C MET A 1 -19.94 -16.93 16.85
N ASP A 2 -19.71 -16.44 15.65
CA ASP A 2 -18.41 -16.58 15.01
C ASP A 2 -17.36 -15.86 15.85
N LYS A 3 -16.28 -16.56 16.16
CA LYS A 3 -15.17 -16.00 16.93
C LYS A 3 -14.53 -14.88 16.12
N ILE A 4 -14.59 -13.63 16.60
CA ILE A 4 -13.91 -12.52 15.96
C ILE A 4 -12.41 -12.85 15.96
N ALA A 5 -11.81 -12.86 14.79
CA ALA A 5 -10.39 -13.14 14.63
C ALA A 5 -9.55 -12.10 15.39
N LYS A 6 -8.53 -12.57 16.11
CA LYS A 6 -7.57 -11.67 16.76
C LYS A 6 -6.49 -11.29 15.76
N ILE A 7 -6.52 -10.04 15.31
CA ILE A 7 -5.60 -9.53 14.28
C ILE A 7 -4.67 -8.49 14.88
N ALA A 8 -3.36 -8.66 14.65
CA ALA A 8 -2.34 -7.70 15.01
C ALA A 8 -1.52 -7.30 13.77
N VAL A 9 -1.30 -6.00 13.58
CA VAL A 9 -0.55 -5.43 12.45
C VAL A 9 0.67 -4.69 12.97
N TRP A 10 1.86 -5.01 12.47
CA TRP A 10 3.06 -4.24 12.76
C TRP A 10 3.21 -3.09 11.76
N GLY A 11 3.37 -1.89 12.28
CA GLY A 11 3.72 -0.68 11.56
C GLY A 11 4.85 0.06 12.26
N PHE A 12 5.46 1.04 11.59
CA PHE A 12 6.45 1.88 12.24
C PHE A 12 5.81 2.79 13.29
N ARG A 13 6.52 2.98 14.40
CA ARG A 13 6.16 3.94 15.44
C ARG A 13 6.19 5.37 14.91
N TRP A 14 7.16 5.67 14.07
CA TRP A 14 7.33 6.95 13.40
C TRP A 14 7.99 6.74 12.03
N ALA A 15 7.71 7.64 11.11
CA ALA A 15 8.35 7.71 9.80
C ALA A 15 8.64 9.17 9.45
N PRO A 16 9.73 9.45 8.69
CA PRO A 16 10.04 10.81 8.27
C PRO A 16 8.89 11.40 7.43
N PRO A 17 8.71 12.74 7.44
CA PRO A 17 7.54 13.40 6.84
C PRO A 17 7.25 12.99 5.39
N PHE A 18 8.29 12.80 4.58
CA PHE A 18 8.12 12.37 3.18
C PHE A 18 7.50 10.97 3.04
N ALA A 19 7.72 10.08 4.04
CA ALA A 19 7.24 8.70 4.03
C ALA A 19 5.88 8.52 4.75
N GLN A 20 5.44 9.50 5.53
CA GLN A 20 4.16 9.45 6.25
C GLN A 20 2.99 9.31 5.26
N GLY A 21 2.08 8.37 5.51
CA GLY A 21 1.00 8.01 4.60
C GLY A 21 1.44 7.20 3.36
N LEU A 22 2.70 6.73 3.32
CA LEU A 22 3.24 5.85 2.28
C LEU A 22 3.71 4.49 2.81
N VAL A 23 3.91 4.36 4.13
CA VAL A 23 4.35 3.09 4.72
C VAL A 23 3.30 2.01 4.49
N ARG A 24 3.76 0.84 4.06
CA ARG A 24 2.90 -0.22 3.49
C ARG A 24 1.93 -0.89 4.48
N ASP A 25 2.05 -0.64 5.80
CA ASP A 25 1.03 -1.05 6.76
C ASP A 25 -0.32 -0.34 6.51
N LEU A 26 -0.32 0.83 5.85
CA LEU A 26 -1.54 1.49 5.39
C LEU A 26 -2.41 0.58 4.51
N ARG A 27 -1.81 -0.27 3.66
CA ARG A 27 -2.53 -1.25 2.83
C ARG A 27 -3.35 -2.22 3.68
N VAL A 28 -2.72 -2.72 4.73
CA VAL A 28 -3.32 -3.70 5.63
C VAL A 28 -4.40 -3.06 6.49
N ARG A 29 -4.12 -1.90 7.06
CA ARG A 29 -5.12 -1.12 7.82
C ARG A 29 -6.35 -0.83 6.96
N TRP A 30 -6.15 -0.36 5.73
CA TRP A 30 -7.26 -0.07 4.80
C TRP A 30 -8.08 -1.32 4.46
N ALA A 31 -7.42 -2.44 4.18
CA ALA A 31 -8.12 -3.69 3.92
C ALA A 31 -8.96 -4.16 5.12
N LEU A 32 -8.46 -4.01 6.34
CA LEU A 32 -9.17 -4.36 7.58
C LEU A 32 -10.37 -3.44 7.82
N GLU A 33 -10.22 -2.13 7.60
CA GLU A 33 -11.33 -1.18 7.69
C GLU A 33 -12.44 -1.45 6.65
N GLU A 34 -12.08 -1.79 5.41
CA GLU A 34 -13.05 -2.18 4.38
C GLU A 34 -13.75 -3.51 4.69
N ALA A 35 -13.03 -4.43 5.32
CA ALA A 35 -13.57 -5.72 5.75
C ALA A 35 -14.38 -5.62 7.05
N GLY A 36 -14.37 -4.46 7.74
CA GLY A 36 -15.01 -4.28 9.04
C GLY A 36 -14.41 -5.16 10.14
N GLN A 37 -13.13 -5.53 10.03
CA GLN A 37 -12.43 -6.39 10.99
C GLN A 37 -11.66 -5.56 12.01
N PRO A 38 -11.90 -5.74 13.32
CA PRO A 38 -11.13 -5.08 14.36
C PRO A 38 -9.70 -5.62 14.41
N TYR A 39 -8.75 -4.74 14.69
CA TYR A 39 -7.32 -5.09 14.76
C TYR A 39 -6.60 -4.23 15.79
N GLU A 40 -5.46 -4.72 16.28
CA GLU A 40 -4.51 -3.95 17.09
C GLU A 40 -3.29 -3.59 16.24
N VAL A 41 -2.67 -2.44 16.55
CA VAL A 41 -1.41 -2.03 15.91
C VAL A 41 -0.28 -2.22 16.90
N ARG A 42 0.77 -2.94 16.46
CA ARG A 42 2.03 -3.11 17.20
C ARG A 42 3.07 -2.19 16.57
N LEU A 43 3.42 -1.15 17.30
CA LEU A 43 4.36 -0.13 16.81
C LEU A 43 5.80 -0.59 17.00
N LEU A 44 6.57 -0.54 15.92
CA LEU A 44 7.97 -0.93 15.84
C LEU A 44 8.85 0.32 15.64
N ALA A 45 9.90 0.48 16.44
CA ALA A 45 10.92 1.47 16.14
C ALA A 45 11.74 1.01 14.91
N ALA A 46 12.21 1.97 14.11
CA ALA A 46 12.93 1.63 12.86
C ALA A 46 14.17 0.76 13.11
N GLU A 47 14.85 0.96 14.23
CA GLU A 47 16.05 0.22 14.66
C GLU A 47 15.72 -1.24 15.01
N GLU A 48 14.50 -1.51 15.50
CA GLU A 48 14.07 -2.84 15.94
C GLU A 48 13.79 -3.79 14.77
N ARG A 49 13.60 -3.27 13.55
CA ARG A 49 13.28 -4.08 12.35
C ARG A 49 14.32 -5.17 12.04
N GLY A 50 15.58 -4.95 12.44
CA GLY A 50 16.68 -5.90 12.29
C GLY A 50 16.80 -6.92 13.41
N SER A 51 16.04 -6.77 14.51
CA SER A 51 16.15 -7.65 15.68
C SER A 51 15.69 -9.08 15.38
N ALA A 52 16.30 -10.06 16.05
CA ALA A 52 15.89 -11.45 15.95
C ALA A 52 14.44 -11.66 16.41
N ALA A 53 13.95 -10.83 17.34
CA ALA A 53 12.57 -10.85 17.79
C ALA A 53 11.59 -10.49 16.68
N TYR A 54 11.83 -9.40 15.95
CA TYR A 54 10.95 -8.98 14.88
C TYR A 54 11.09 -9.85 13.62
N ARG A 55 12.30 -10.29 13.28
CA ARG A 55 12.55 -11.14 12.10
C ARG A 55 11.82 -12.50 12.14
N ARG A 56 11.32 -12.93 13.29
CA ARG A 56 10.41 -14.09 13.40
C ARG A 56 9.05 -13.83 12.78
N HIS A 57 8.62 -12.55 12.71
CA HIS A 57 7.36 -12.12 12.10
C HIS A 57 7.56 -11.69 10.64
N GLN A 58 8.71 -11.04 10.35
CA GLN A 58 9.05 -10.55 9.01
C GLN A 58 10.54 -10.78 8.72
N PRO A 59 10.88 -11.85 7.98
CA PRO A 59 12.26 -12.29 7.77
C PRO A 59 13.19 -11.24 7.15
N PHE A 60 12.64 -10.35 6.31
CA PHE A 60 13.39 -9.32 5.61
C PHE A 60 13.54 -8.02 6.43
N GLY A 61 12.99 -7.95 7.66
CA GLY A 61 13.06 -6.77 8.52
C GLY A 61 12.33 -5.55 7.93
N GLN A 62 11.20 -5.78 7.27
CA GLN A 62 10.34 -4.74 6.70
C GLN A 62 9.02 -4.65 7.46
N VAL A 63 8.23 -3.60 7.20
CA VAL A 63 6.83 -3.52 7.63
C VAL A 63 5.93 -3.49 6.38
N PRO A 64 4.72 -4.04 6.46
CA PRO A 64 4.09 -4.67 7.62
C PRO A 64 4.49 -6.14 7.82
N ALA A 65 4.26 -6.61 9.04
CA ALA A 65 3.93 -7.99 9.36
C ALA A 65 2.50 -8.02 9.90
N CYS A 66 1.87 -9.18 9.89
CA CYS A 66 0.53 -9.37 10.44
C CYS A 66 0.45 -10.71 11.17
N GLU A 67 -0.40 -10.80 12.19
CA GLU A 67 -0.75 -12.03 12.87
C GLU A 67 -2.27 -12.17 12.88
N VAL A 68 -2.78 -13.29 12.42
CA VAL A 68 -4.21 -13.62 12.42
C VAL A 68 -4.37 -14.92 13.22
N ASP A 69 -5.03 -14.86 14.38
CA ASP A 69 -5.23 -16.00 15.29
C ASP A 69 -3.94 -16.79 15.60
N GLY A 70 -2.82 -16.08 15.77
CA GLY A 70 -1.51 -16.65 16.06
C GLY A 70 -0.71 -17.09 14.81
N GLN A 71 -1.28 -17.05 13.63
CA GLN A 71 -0.57 -17.32 12.39
C GLN A 71 0.10 -16.03 11.88
N GLY A 72 1.43 -16.04 11.78
CA GLY A 72 2.21 -14.94 11.23
C GLY A 72 2.15 -14.89 9.70
N LEU A 73 2.01 -13.67 9.17
CA LEU A 73 2.02 -13.36 7.74
C LEU A 73 2.93 -12.16 7.48
N PHE A 74 3.63 -12.18 6.37
CA PHE A 74 4.39 -11.05 5.85
C PHE A 74 4.09 -10.87 4.35
N GLU A 75 4.66 -9.85 3.71
CA GLU A 75 4.26 -9.30 2.41
C GLU A 75 2.88 -8.61 2.47
N SER A 76 2.87 -7.29 2.26
CA SER A 76 1.63 -6.51 2.32
C SER A 76 0.55 -7.01 1.37
N GLY A 77 0.95 -7.50 0.19
CA GLY A 77 0.01 -8.09 -0.78
C GLY A 77 -0.59 -9.40 -0.30
N ALA A 78 0.22 -10.29 0.30
CA ALA A 78 -0.27 -11.56 0.84
C ALA A 78 -1.21 -11.34 2.04
N ILE A 79 -0.88 -10.36 2.91
CA ILE A 79 -1.73 -10.00 4.04
C ILE A 79 -3.08 -9.45 3.55
N VAL A 80 -3.06 -8.50 2.59
CA VAL A 80 -4.27 -7.94 1.99
C VAL A 80 -5.10 -9.03 1.31
N HIS A 81 -4.47 -9.95 0.58
CA HIS A 81 -5.16 -11.08 -0.04
C HIS A 81 -5.87 -11.96 1.01
N ARG A 82 -5.16 -12.33 2.09
CA ARG A 82 -5.72 -13.14 3.18
C ARG A 82 -6.93 -12.48 3.84
N ILE A 83 -6.88 -11.15 4.04
CA ILE A 83 -8.02 -10.37 4.55
C ILE A 83 -9.17 -10.38 3.55
N ALA A 84 -8.86 -10.18 2.26
CA ALA A 84 -9.84 -10.11 1.20
C ALA A 84 -10.59 -11.42 1.01
N GLU A 85 -9.95 -12.57 1.16
CA GLU A 85 -10.62 -13.89 1.08
C GLU A 85 -11.78 -14.04 2.07
N GLY A 86 -11.71 -13.38 3.21
CA GLY A 86 -12.75 -13.35 4.23
C GLY A 86 -13.79 -12.23 4.04
N SER A 87 -13.71 -11.44 2.96
CA SER A 87 -14.54 -10.24 2.80
C SER A 87 -15.14 -10.14 1.39
N ALA A 88 -16.46 -10.29 1.30
CA ALA A 88 -17.17 -10.07 0.05
C ALA A 88 -17.03 -8.63 -0.49
N ALA A 89 -16.66 -7.67 0.33
CA ALA A 89 -16.39 -6.30 -0.10
C ALA A 89 -15.07 -6.19 -0.90
N LEU A 90 -14.08 -7.05 -0.62
CA LEU A 90 -12.74 -6.98 -1.19
C LEU A 90 -12.45 -8.06 -2.23
N MET A 91 -13.13 -9.22 -2.15
CA MET A 91 -12.92 -10.35 -3.06
C MET A 91 -14.28 -10.92 -3.47
N PRO A 92 -14.60 -11.02 -4.77
CA PRO A 92 -15.81 -11.68 -5.23
C PRO A 92 -15.78 -13.18 -4.95
N ALA A 93 -16.95 -13.80 -4.86
CA ALA A 93 -17.08 -15.24 -4.62
C ALA A 93 -16.77 -16.06 -5.89
N GLU A 94 -17.13 -15.54 -7.06
CA GLU A 94 -17.06 -16.19 -8.37
C GLU A 94 -15.60 -16.34 -8.83
N ALA A 95 -15.21 -17.56 -9.22
CA ALA A 95 -13.82 -17.87 -9.55
C ALA A 95 -13.21 -16.99 -10.66
N PRO A 96 -13.88 -16.67 -11.78
CA PRO A 96 -13.31 -15.78 -12.79
C PRO A 96 -13.07 -14.35 -12.25
N ALA A 97 -14.00 -13.81 -11.49
CA ALA A 97 -13.88 -12.46 -10.92
C ALA A 97 -12.78 -12.42 -9.83
N ARG A 98 -12.63 -13.48 -9.03
CA ARG A 98 -11.51 -13.63 -8.08
C ARG A 98 -10.16 -13.64 -8.80
N ALA A 99 -10.07 -14.38 -9.91
CA ALA A 99 -8.85 -14.42 -10.71
C ALA A 99 -8.49 -13.05 -11.27
N GLU A 100 -9.47 -12.26 -11.72
CA GLU A 100 -9.27 -10.89 -12.20
C GLU A 100 -8.73 -9.97 -11.08
N VAL A 101 -9.35 -9.98 -9.90
CA VAL A 101 -8.87 -9.23 -8.74
C VAL A 101 -7.43 -9.63 -8.40
N THR A 102 -7.15 -10.92 -8.31
CA THR A 102 -5.81 -11.44 -8.01
C THR A 102 -4.78 -11.00 -9.07
N THR A 103 -5.16 -11.03 -10.35
CA THR A 103 -4.30 -10.57 -11.45
C THR A 103 -3.92 -9.11 -11.27
N TRP A 104 -4.89 -8.24 -10.94
CA TRP A 104 -4.62 -6.82 -10.70
C TRP A 104 -3.83 -6.56 -9.42
N MET A 105 -3.98 -7.38 -8.38
CA MET A 105 -3.12 -7.33 -7.18
C MET A 105 -1.65 -7.57 -7.55
N PHE A 106 -1.38 -8.62 -8.32
CA PHE A 106 -0.01 -8.90 -8.80
C PHE A 106 0.49 -7.85 -9.78
N ALA A 107 -0.36 -7.33 -10.67
CA ALA A 107 0.02 -6.25 -11.57
C ALA A 107 0.42 -4.98 -10.80
N ALA A 108 -0.29 -4.63 -9.74
CA ALA A 108 0.06 -3.50 -8.89
C ALA A 108 1.46 -3.66 -8.29
N LEU A 109 1.76 -4.83 -7.71
CA LEU A 109 3.00 -5.06 -6.96
C LEU A 109 4.21 -5.40 -7.84
N ASN A 110 4.00 -6.16 -8.92
CA ASN A 110 5.11 -6.69 -9.72
C ASN A 110 5.37 -5.89 -11.01
N THR A 111 4.35 -5.18 -11.52
CA THR A 111 4.45 -4.48 -12.80
C THR A 111 4.51 -2.96 -12.63
N VAL A 112 3.68 -2.42 -11.75
CA VAL A 112 3.54 -0.97 -11.55
C VAL A 112 4.44 -0.46 -10.43
N GLU A 113 4.47 -1.13 -9.28
CA GLU A 113 5.23 -0.67 -8.11
C GLU A 113 6.75 -0.60 -8.32
N PRO A 114 7.44 -1.58 -8.93
CA PRO A 114 8.90 -1.55 -9.00
C PRO A 114 9.48 -0.29 -9.68
N PRO A 115 9.03 0.14 -10.87
CA PRO A 115 9.54 1.38 -11.46
C PRO A 115 9.11 2.63 -10.67
N ILE A 116 7.91 2.65 -10.08
CA ILE A 116 7.45 3.73 -9.22
C ILE A 116 8.31 3.82 -7.94
N TRP A 117 8.64 2.70 -7.33
CA TRP A 117 9.52 2.66 -6.15
C TRP A 117 10.93 3.16 -6.49
N ASN A 118 11.49 2.73 -7.62
CA ASN A 118 12.77 3.26 -8.11
C ASN A 118 12.76 4.79 -8.25
N LEU A 119 11.66 5.35 -8.79
CA LEU A 119 11.53 6.80 -8.92
C LEU A 119 11.47 7.50 -7.56
N LEU A 120 10.68 6.95 -6.62
CA LEU A 120 10.60 7.48 -5.25
C LEU A 120 12.00 7.49 -4.58
N GLU A 121 12.74 6.38 -4.67
CA GLU A 121 14.10 6.30 -4.08
C GLU A 121 15.01 7.38 -4.66
N MET A 122 15.00 7.56 -5.98
CA MET A 122 15.81 8.61 -6.63
C MET A 122 15.41 10.01 -6.18
N ASP A 123 14.11 10.28 -6.10
CA ASP A 123 13.62 11.64 -5.86
C ASP A 123 13.68 12.05 -4.38
N LEU A 124 13.51 11.10 -3.44
CA LEU A 124 13.36 11.41 -2.02
C LEU A 124 14.47 10.86 -1.13
N ILE A 125 15.09 9.74 -1.51
CA ILE A 125 16.14 9.11 -0.68
C ILE A 125 17.53 9.47 -1.20
N HIS A 126 17.72 9.45 -2.51
CA HIS A 126 19.00 9.71 -3.17
C HIS A 126 19.03 11.06 -3.91
N ALA A 127 18.14 11.97 -3.53
CA ALA A 127 18.05 13.29 -4.17
C ALA A 127 19.41 14.02 -4.14
N GLY A 128 19.84 14.46 -5.34
CA GLY A 128 21.10 15.21 -5.48
C GLY A 128 22.32 14.36 -5.83
N GLU A 129 22.26 13.04 -5.75
CA GLU A 129 23.35 12.18 -6.20
C GLU A 129 23.52 12.22 -7.74
N ASP A 130 24.76 12.22 -8.23
CA ASP A 130 25.02 12.41 -9.67
C ASP A 130 24.47 11.29 -10.55
N TRP A 131 24.49 10.05 -10.08
CA TRP A 131 23.92 8.93 -10.80
C TRP A 131 22.39 9.05 -10.99
N VAL A 132 21.69 9.75 -10.09
CA VAL A 132 20.26 10.01 -10.19
C VAL A 132 19.97 10.86 -11.41
N LYS A 133 20.74 11.92 -11.66
CA LYS A 133 20.58 12.79 -12.82
C LYS A 133 20.66 12.01 -14.14
N LEU A 134 21.54 11.02 -14.21
CA LEU A 134 21.73 10.19 -15.40
C LEU A 134 20.63 9.15 -15.58
N ARG A 135 20.18 8.51 -14.51
CA ARG A 135 19.24 7.38 -14.58
C ARG A 135 17.76 7.81 -14.56
N ARG A 136 17.44 8.88 -13.84
CA ARG A 136 16.06 9.33 -13.60
C ARG A 136 15.21 9.47 -14.88
N PRO A 137 15.70 10.07 -15.99
CA PRO A 137 14.90 10.21 -17.21
C PRO A 137 14.36 8.87 -17.74
N ALA A 138 15.19 7.84 -17.81
CA ALA A 138 14.78 6.52 -18.29
C ALA A 138 13.79 5.82 -17.31
N VAL A 139 13.92 6.06 -16.00
CA VAL A 139 12.96 5.54 -15.03
C VAL A 139 11.62 6.26 -15.15
N VAL A 140 11.61 7.58 -15.33
CA VAL A 140 10.37 8.36 -15.58
C VAL A 140 9.67 7.86 -16.85
N GLU A 141 10.39 7.63 -17.93
CA GLU A 141 9.82 7.07 -19.17
C GLU A 141 9.18 5.69 -18.91
N THR A 142 9.85 4.83 -18.15
CA THR A 142 9.31 3.52 -17.77
C THR A 142 8.04 3.65 -16.93
N VAL A 143 8.02 4.55 -15.95
CA VAL A 143 6.83 4.84 -15.13
C VAL A 143 5.70 5.35 -16.02
N GLN A 144 5.96 6.34 -16.87
CA GLN A 144 4.95 6.90 -17.78
C GLN A 144 4.34 5.83 -18.68
N ALA A 145 5.15 4.93 -19.26
CA ALA A 145 4.65 3.83 -20.07
C ALA A 145 3.70 2.90 -19.30
N ARG A 146 3.98 2.60 -18.02
CA ARG A 146 3.07 1.81 -17.17
C ARG A 146 1.79 2.57 -16.84
N LEU A 147 1.91 3.85 -16.51
CA LEU A 147 0.76 4.70 -16.20
C LEU A 147 -0.15 4.89 -17.40
N GLN A 148 0.39 5.01 -18.60
CA GLN A 148 -0.39 5.12 -19.83
C GLN A 148 -1.27 3.88 -20.07
N VAL A 149 -0.73 2.68 -19.87
CA VAL A 149 -1.50 1.42 -19.98
C VAL A 149 -2.60 1.36 -18.90
N LEU A 150 -2.28 1.73 -17.67
CA LEU A 150 -3.23 1.76 -16.56
C LEU A 150 -4.34 2.80 -16.82
N ALA A 151 -3.99 3.99 -17.29
CA ALA A 151 -4.95 5.04 -17.62
C ALA A 151 -5.92 4.59 -18.73
N ALA A 152 -5.40 3.99 -19.80
CA ALA A 152 -6.23 3.44 -20.88
C ALA A 152 -7.19 2.34 -20.37
N TRP A 153 -6.74 1.48 -19.43
CA TRP A 153 -7.62 0.49 -18.79
C TRP A 153 -8.74 1.15 -17.99
N LEU A 154 -8.44 2.24 -17.28
CA LEU A 154 -9.39 2.94 -16.40
C LEU A 154 -10.38 3.85 -17.16
N GLU A 155 -10.22 4.05 -18.46
CA GLU A 155 -11.20 4.81 -19.25
C GLU A 155 -12.57 4.12 -19.22
N GLY A 156 -13.58 4.85 -18.74
CA GLY A 156 -14.93 4.33 -18.58
C GLY A 156 -15.12 3.33 -17.44
N ARG A 157 -14.09 3.11 -16.60
CA ARG A 157 -14.16 2.21 -15.45
C ARG A 157 -14.00 2.97 -14.14
N ASP A 158 -14.78 2.57 -13.15
CA ASP A 158 -14.67 3.10 -11.79
C ASP A 158 -13.56 2.43 -10.98
N TYR A 159 -13.31 1.14 -11.23
CA TYR A 159 -12.37 0.28 -10.51
C TYR A 159 -11.71 -0.72 -11.46
N LEU A 160 -10.59 -1.32 -11.02
CA LEU A 160 -9.77 -2.21 -11.83
C LEU A 160 -10.50 -3.46 -12.30
N ALA A 161 -11.30 -4.08 -11.42
CA ALA A 161 -12.06 -5.30 -11.67
C ALA A 161 -13.58 -5.07 -11.61
N GLY A 162 -14.06 -3.95 -12.19
CA GLY A 162 -15.47 -3.59 -12.28
C GLY A 162 -16.10 -3.07 -10.99
N ARG A 163 -15.62 -3.50 -9.83
CA ARG A 163 -16.02 -3.02 -8.49
C ARG A 163 -14.79 -2.81 -7.63
N PHE A 164 -14.95 -2.03 -6.55
CA PHE A 164 -13.87 -1.88 -5.57
C PHE A 164 -13.46 -3.23 -4.98
N SER A 165 -12.15 -3.45 -4.86
CA SER A 165 -11.57 -4.72 -4.43
C SER A 165 -10.20 -4.53 -3.77
N ALA A 166 -9.60 -5.61 -3.30
CA ALA A 166 -8.23 -5.64 -2.79
C ALA A 166 -7.19 -5.14 -3.81
N ALA A 167 -7.46 -5.29 -5.10
CA ALA A 167 -6.59 -4.79 -6.17
C ALA A 167 -6.48 -3.27 -6.16
N ASP A 168 -7.58 -2.56 -5.92
CA ASP A 168 -7.60 -1.10 -5.87
C ASP A 168 -6.83 -0.56 -4.66
N ILE A 169 -6.88 -1.25 -3.52
CA ILE A 169 -6.08 -0.92 -2.34
C ILE A 169 -4.58 -0.94 -2.68
N LEU A 170 -4.11 -2.00 -3.32
CA LEU A 170 -2.70 -2.13 -3.69
C LEU A 170 -2.30 -1.13 -4.77
N MET A 171 -3.13 -0.96 -5.80
CA MET A 171 -2.82 -0.03 -6.89
C MET A 171 -2.78 1.42 -6.42
N VAL A 172 -3.79 1.88 -5.69
CA VAL A 172 -3.84 3.26 -5.21
C VAL A 172 -2.68 3.56 -4.27
N THR A 173 -2.37 2.66 -3.34
CA THR A 173 -1.22 2.85 -2.45
C THR A 173 0.12 2.82 -3.18
N THR A 174 0.22 2.12 -4.32
CA THR A 174 1.37 2.17 -5.21
C THR A 174 1.47 3.52 -5.93
N LEU A 175 0.38 4.04 -6.48
CA LEU A 175 0.35 5.35 -7.14
C LEU A 175 0.71 6.48 -6.18
N ARG A 176 0.37 6.37 -4.90
CA ARG A 176 0.73 7.35 -3.86
C ARG A 176 2.23 7.53 -3.67
N PHE A 177 3.06 6.55 -4.00
CA PHE A 177 4.51 6.69 -3.90
C PHE A 177 5.08 7.83 -4.75
N ILE A 178 4.39 8.20 -5.84
CA ILE A 178 4.79 9.31 -6.70
C ILE A 178 3.91 10.56 -6.56
N ARG A 179 3.22 10.73 -5.42
CA ARG A 179 2.36 11.89 -5.11
C ARG A 179 3.09 13.24 -5.12
N HIS A 180 4.42 13.23 -5.07
CA HIS A 180 5.28 14.40 -5.16
C HIS A 180 5.54 14.84 -6.60
N THR A 181 4.98 14.13 -7.59
CA THR A 181 5.10 14.40 -9.02
C THR A 181 3.72 14.63 -9.65
N ASP A 182 3.70 15.13 -10.89
CA ASP A 182 2.47 15.31 -11.69
C ASP A 182 2.16 14.09 -12.58
N LEU A 183 2.86 12.97 -12.40
CA LEU A 183 2.75 11.82 -13.29
C LEU A 183 1.36 11.16 -13.26
N VAL A 184 0.71 11.14 -12.11
CA VAL A 184 -0.66 10.59 -11.98
C VAL A 184 -1.69 11.58 -12.50
N THR A 185 -1.57 12.87 -12.14
CA THR A 185 -2.51 13.93 -12.52
C THR A 185 -2.48 14.25 -14.01
N GLY A 186 -1.39 13.90 -14.69
CA GLY A 186 -1.28 13.94 -16.15
C GLY A 186 -2.28 13.02 -16.89
N PHE A 187 -2.93 12.08 -16.17
CA PHE A 187 -3.93 11.16 -16.73
C PHE A 187 -5.28 11.33 -16.00
N PRO A 188 -6.25 12.06 -16.59
CA PRO A 188 -7.51 12.38 -15.93
C PRO A 188 -8.32 11.15 -15.43
N ALA A 189 -8.29 10.03 -16.17
CA ALA A 189 -8.96 8.80 -15.76
C ALA A 189 -8.36 8.24 -14.45
N MET A 190 -7.03 8.25 -14.35
CA MET A 190 -6.30 7.75 -13.20
C MET A 190 -6.45 8.68 -12.00
N GLU A 191 -6.44 9.99 -12.21
CA GLU A 191 -6.70 10.97 -11.15
C GLU A 191 -8.10 10.79 -10.56
N ARG A 192 -9.13 10.65 -11.42
CA ARG A 192 -10.51 10.36 -10.97
C ARG A 192 -10.60 9.05 -10.19
N TYR A 193 -9.93 8.02 -10.66
CA TYR A 193 -9.86 6.72 -10.00
C TYR A 193 -9.23 6.82 -8.61
N GLN A 194 -8.04 7.43 -8.52
CA GLN A 194 -7.34 7.58 -7.25
C GLN A 194 -8.16 8.41 -6.26
N ARG A 195 -8.72 9.54 -6.66
CA ARG A 195 -9.59 10.37 -5.81
C ARG A 195 -10.81 9.61 -5.31
N ARG A 196 -11.46 8.80 -6.17
CA ARG A 196 -12.61 7.98 -5.78
C ARG A 196 -12.23 6.98 -4.70
N CYS A 197 -11.11 6.31 -4.85
CA CYS A 197 -10.64 5.35 -3.87
C CYS A 197 -10.23 6.02 -2.56
N GLU A 198 -9.52 7.14 -2.60
CA GLU A 198 -9.10 7.89 -1.41
C GLU A 198 -10.26 8.61 -0.69
N ALA A 199 -11.38 8.85 -1.35
CA ALA A 199 -12.60 9.38 -0.74
C ALA A 199 -13.35 8.34 0.12
N ARG A 200 -12.98 7.06 0.09
CA ARG A 200 -13.62 6.02 0.90
C ARG A 200 -13.32 6.23 2.38
N LEU A 201 -14.36 6.10 3.21
CA LEU A 201 -14.24 6.29 4.66
C LEU A 201 -13.18 5.37 5.29
N ALA A 202 -13.09 4.13 4.82
CA ALA A 202 -12.09 3.16 5.30
C ALA A 202 -10.65 3.63 5.02
N PHE A 203 -10.39 4.21 3.83
CA PHE A 203 -9.09 4.80 3.53
C PHE A 203 -8.78 5.97 4.47
N GLN A 204 -9.73 6.91 4.62
CA GLN A 204 -9.54 8.10 5.45
C GLN A 204 -9.27 7.74 6.92
N LYS A 205 -10.01 6.77 7.46
CA LYS A 205 -9.78 6.24 8.81
C LYS A 205 -8.39 5.62 8.96
N SER A 206 -8.01 4.77 8.01
CA SER A 206 -6.72 4.09 8.02
C SER A 206 -5.55 5.07 7.96
N LEU A 207 -5.65 6.05 7.07
CA LEU A 207 -4.64 7.12 6.96
C LEU A 207 -4.58 7.96 8.23
N ALA A 208 -5.72 8.39 8.74
CA ALA A 208 -5.78 9.17 9.98
C ALA A 208 -5.20 8.41 11.17
N ALA A 209 -5.47 7.10 11.29
CA ALA A 209 -4.93 6.26 12.34
C ALA A 209 -3.40 6.14 12.23
N GLN A 210 -2.86 5.92 11.02
CA GLN A 210 -1.41 5.86 10.81
C GLN A 210 -0.75 7.21 11.13
N MET A 211 -1.33 8.33 10.70
CA MET A 211 -0.81 9.66 10.99
C MET A 211 -0.85 9.99 12.49
N ALA A 212 -1.91 9.54 13.19
CA ALA A 212 -2.01 9.72 14.64
C ALA A 212 -0.94 8.91 15.41
N ASP A 213 -0.58 7.71 14.90
CA ASP A 213 0.54 6.96 15.48
C ASP A 213 1.85 7.74 15.35
N TYR A 214 2.14 8.33 14.20
CA TYR A 214 3.34 9.15 13.98
C TYR A 214 3.36 10.40 14.84
N ALA A 215 2.25 11.13 14.92
CA ALA A 215 2.16 12.35 15.71
C ALA A 215 2.39 12.10 17.22
N ARG A 216 1.87 10.96 17.74
CA ARG A 216 2.09 10.57 19.15
C ARG A 216 3.53 10.16 19.45
N ASN A 217 4.30 9.77 18.46
CA ASN A 217 5.65 9.23 18.60
C ASN A 217 6.70 10.07 17.86
N GLU A 218 6.38 11.30 17.54
CA GLU A 218 7.32 12.21 16.90
C GLU A 218 8.57 12.39 17.78
N PRO A 219 9.79 12.17 17.23
CA PRO A 219 11.00 12.41 17.98
C PRO A 219 11.08 13.87 18.43
N LEU A 220 11.49 14.08 19.68
CA LEU A 220 11.80 15.44 20.15
C LEU A 220 12.89 16.02 19.24
N ALA A 221 12.67 17.26 18.80
CA ALA A 221 13.69 17.98 18.04
C ALA A 221 14.99 18.04 18.88
N ALA A 222 16.10 17.52 18.32
CA ALA A 222 17.39 17.52 18.97
C ALA A 222 18.00 18.91 18.97
#